data_074f4604a88be17d422f953a5ba348a5
#
_entry.id   074f4604a88be17d422f953a5ba348a5
#
_cell.length_a   1.000
_cell.length_b   1.000
_cell.length_c   1.000
_cell.angle_alpha   90.00
_cell.angle_beta   90.00
_cell.angle_gamma   90.00
#
_symmetry.space_group_name_H-M   'P 1'
#
loop_
_entity.id
_entity.type
_entity.pdbx_description
1 polymer ?
#
loop_
_entity_poly.entity_id
_entity_poly.type
_entity_poly.pdbx_seq_one_letter_code
_entity_poly.pdbx_strand_id
1 'polypeptide(L)'
;EITNILNEMEDTLQTPSQSLLTLIALLDKNELEDRPIGLLSTLYRLYIRVRKSDIDLWVRDHIKVWDTARAGQDPATITYRRQMLDEMAIAQGQQVLAALWDIRKFYDGINMGALVQEAMAQGYPKRLLLIGMKVHMAERRVTKYQVIGPPIQPTAGIVPGCGQANVWAKTKLAPVIQKVVQNTGAQIEQYVDDLAGRIEGEGHTILL
;
A
#
# COMPACT_ATOMS: atom_id res chain seq x y z
N GLU A 1 7.37 -1.02 -31.54
CA GLU A 1 7.91 -2.23 -30.87
C GLU A 1 7.49 -2.34 -29.40
N ILE A 2 7.79 -1.34 -28.55
CA ILE A 2 7.42 -1.40 -27.11
C ILE A 2 5.89 -1.54 -26.92
N THR A 3 5.10 -0.79 -27.67
CA THR A 3 3.63 -0.86 -27.62
C THR A 3 3.13 -2.29 -27.91
N ASN A 4 3.73 -2.98 -28.88
CA ASN A 4 3.36 -4.36 -29.20
C ASN A 4 3.68 -5.30 -28.05
N ILE A 5 4.84 -5.13 -27.39
CA ILE A 5 5.21 -5.94 -26.22
C ILE A 5 4.20 -5.71 -25.07
N LEU A 6 3.83 -4.47 -24.80
CA LEU A 6 2.86 -4.16 -23.72
C LEU A 6 1.48 -4.72 -24.05
N ASN A 7 1.03 -4.64 -25.29
CA ASN A 7 -0.24 -5.23 -25.73
C ASN A 7 -0.20 -6.76 -25.61
N GLU A 8 0.88 -7.40 -26.09
CA GLU A 8 1.07 -8.85 -25.96
C GLU A 8 1.07 -9.30 -24.49
N MET A 9 1.71 -8.53 -23.60
CA MET A 9 1.65 -8.81 -22.16
C MET A 9 0.23 -8.83 -21.62
N GLU A 10 -0.64 -7.92 -22.09
CA GLU A 10 -2.04 -7.87 -21.67
C GLU A 10 -2.90 -8.97 -22.29
N ASP A 11 -2.69 -9.25 -23.56
CA ASP A 11 -3.49 -10.24 -24.30
C ASP A 11 -3.18 -11.66 -23.84
N THR A 12 -1.90 -11.94 -23.59
CA THR A 12 -1.44 -13.27 -23.15
C THR A 12 -1.36 -13.40 -21.63
N LEU A 13 -1.42 -12.30 -20.91
CA LEU A 13 -1.10 -12.22 -19.48
C LEU A 13 0.31 -12.77 -19.17
N GLN A 14 1.22 -12.72 -20.12
CA GLN A 14 2.60 -13.16 -19.94
C GLN A 14 3.53 -11.95 -19.85
N THR A 15 4.53 -12.06 -19.01
CA THR A 15 5.58 -11.05 -18.87
C THR A 15 6.89 -11.66 -19.36
N PRO A 16 7.68 -10.96 -20.20
CA PRO A 16 8.98 -11.45 -20.61
C PRO A 16 9.83 -11.91 -19.43
N SER A 17 10.46 -13.08 -19.54
CA SER A 17 11.20 -13.69 -18.42
C SER A 17 12.27 -12.79 -17.84
N GLN A 18 12.94 -11.99 -18.70
CA GLN A 18 13.93 -11.00 -18.28
C GLN A 18 13.36 -9.91 -17.37
N SER A 19 12.04 -9.69 -17.42
CA SER A 19 11.34 -8.68 -16.62
C SER A 19 10.76 -9.23 -15.33
N LEU A 20 10.91 -10.52 -15.06
CA LEU A 20 10.40 -11.16 -13.85
C LEU A 20 11.38 -11.13 -12.68
N LEU A 21 12.64 -10.78 -12.89
CA LEU A 21 13.61 -10.63 -11.80
C LEU A 21 13.40 -9.31 -11.06
N THR A 22 13.29 -9.39 -9.75
CA THR A 22 13.27 -8.23 -8.86
C THR A 22 14.56 -8.20 -8.02
N LEU A 23 15.27 -7.08 -8.05
CA LEU A 23 16.39 -6.84 -7.14
C LEU A 23 15.90 -6.12 -5.88
N ILE A 24 16.33 -6.57 -4.72
CA ILE A 24 16.10 -5.91 -3.44
C ILE A 24 17.43 -5.32 -2.99
N ALA A 25 17.59 -4.02 -3.18
CA ALA A 25 18.75 -3.30 -2.69
C ALA A 25 18.59 -3.00 -1.19
N LEU A 26 19.58 -3.39 -0.41
CA LEU A 26 19.64 -3.04 1.01
C LEU A 26 20.45 -1.74 1.17
N LEU A 27 19.77 -0.72 1.67
CA LEU A 27 20.38 0.56 2.02
C LEU A 27 20.47 0.68 3.54
N ASP A 28 21.60 1.15 4.03
CA ASP A 28 21.79 1.38 5.46
C ASP A 28 20.72 2.38 5.97
N LYS A 29 19.91 1.96 6.94
CA LYS A 29 18.95 2.81 7.65
C LYS A 29 19.58 3.39 8.90
N ASN A 30 20.32 2.55 9.63
CA ASN A 30 21.17 2.88 10.78
C ASN A 30 22.24 1.80 10.91
N GLU A 31 23.03 1.81 11.97
CA GLU A 31 24.13 0.85 12.18
C GLU A 31 23.68 -0.62 12.30
N LEU A 32 22.39 -0.88 12.63
CA LEU A 32 21.88 -2.21 12.91
C LEU A 32 20.83 -2.69 11.91
N GLU A 33 20.26 -1.79 11.10
CA GLU A 33 19.14 -2.09 10.23
C GLU A 33 19.35 -1.61 8.81
N ASP A 34 18.95 -2.43 7.85
CA ASP A 34 18.88 -2.09 6.44
C ASP A 34 17.43 -1.76 6.03
N ARG A 35 17.30 -0.81 5.11
CA ARG A 35 16.05 -0.53 4.42
C ARG A 35 16.04 -1.24 3.07
N PRO A 36 15.16 -2.22 2.84
CA PRO A 36 15.03 -2.86 1.54
C PRO A 36 14.33 -1.93 0.54
N ILE A 37 14.93 -1.76 -0.63
CA ILE A 37 14.36 -1.03 -1.76
C ILE A 37 14.16 -1.99 -2.92
N GLY A 38 12.93 -2.13 -3.37
CA GLY A 38 12.60 -3.01 -4.50
C GLY A 38 12.88 -2.33 -5.85
N LEU A 39 13.72 -2.94 -6.66
CA LEU A 39 14.06 -2.51 -8.00
C LEU A 39 13.36 -3.43 -9.01
N LEU A 40 12.20 -3.00 -9.47
CA LEU A 40 11.41 -3.69 -10.48
C LEU A 40 11.93 -3.39 -11.90
N SER A 41 11.70 -4.31 -12.83
CA SER A 41 12.13 -4.12 -14.22
C SER A 41 11.56 -2.84 -14.84
N THR A 42 12.33 -2.21 -15.70
CA THR A 42 11.92 -0.97 -16.40
C THR A 42 10.69 -1.21 -17.27
N LEU A 43 10.59 -2.37 -17.92
CA LEU A 43 9.42 -2.71 -18.74
C LEU A 43 8.13 -2.76 -17.91
N TYR A 44 8.16 -3.41 -16.74
CA TYR A 44 7.01 -3.46 -15.86
C TYR A 44 6.65 -2.06 -15.30
N ARG A 45 7.65 -1.28 -14.91
CA ARG A 45 7.42 0.11 -14.46
C ARG A 45 6.80 0.97 -15.54
N LEU A 46 7.25 0.80 -16.80
CA LEU A 46 6.67 1.48 -17.95
C LEU A 46 5.22 1.03 -18.18
N TYR A 47 4.95 -0.27 -18.12
CA TYR A 47 3.60 -0.82 -18.21
C TYR A 47 2.64 -0.18 -17.21
N ILE A 48 3.01 -0.16 -15.94
CA ILE A 48 2.20 0.47 -14.89
C ILE A 48 2.00 1.97 -15.12
N ARG A 49 3.03 2.66 -15.64
CA ARG A 49 2.94 4.09 -15.97
C ARG A 49 1.98 4.36 -17.11
N VAL A 50 1.97 3.52 -18.13
CA VAL A 50 1.02 3.60 -19.26
C VAL A 50 -0.42 3.35 -18.78
N ARG A 51 -0.60 2.43 -17.85
CA ARG A 51 -1.90 2.07 -17.26
C ARG A 51 -2.28 2.88 -16.02
N LYS A 52 -1.53 3.94 -15.71
CA LYS A 52 -1.80 4.77 -14.53
C LYS A 52 -3.20 5.36 -14.55
N SER A 53 -3.71 5.77 -15.70
CA SER A 53 -5.08 6.30 -15.86
C SER A 53 -6.15 5.30 -15.41
N ASP A 54 -5.99 4.02 -15.72
CA ASP A 54 -6.93 2.97 -15.33
C ASP A 54 -6.91 2.75 -13.81
N ILE A 55 -5.71 2.81 -13.22
CA ILE A 55 -5.51 2.72 -11.77
C ILE A 55 -6.15 3.94 -11.07
N ASP A 56 -5.87 5.14 -11.57
CA ASP A 56 -6.38 6.39 -10.98
C ASP A 56 -7.92 6.47 -11.08
N LEU A 57 -8.49 5.99 -12.19
CA LEU A 57 -9.94 5.89 -12.36
C LEU A 57 -10.54 4.97 -11.29
N TRP A 58 -9.99 3.75 -11.14
CA TRP A 58 -10.45 2.82 -10.12
C TRP A 58 -10.28 3.39 -8.70
N VAL A 59 -9.14 4.01 -8.40
CA VAL A 59 -8.89 4.66 -7.10
C VAL A 59 -9.94 5.73 -6.82
N ARG A 60 -10.26 6.59 -7.78
CA ARG A 60 -11.27 7.65 -7.62
C ARG A 60 -12.64 7.08 -7.25
N ASP A 61 -13.03 5.97 -7.86
CA ASP A 61 -14.34 5.35 -7.64
C ASP A 61 -14.39 4.52 -6.33
N HIS A 62 -13.21 4.17 -5.76
CA HIS A 62 -13.08 3.35 -4.56
C HIS A 62 -12.45 4.09 -3.37
N ILE A 63 -12.26 5.40 -3.50
CA ILE A 63 -11.67 6.23 -2.46
C ILE A 63 -12.51 6.15 -1.17
N LYS A 64 -11.87 5.97 -0.04
CA LYS A 64 -12.53 5.94 1.27
C LYS A 64 -12.30 7.25 1.99
N VAL A 65 -13.24 7.63 2.84
CA VAL A 65 -13.16 8.89 3.61
C VAL A 65 -11.94 8.98 4.51
N TRP A 66 -11.46 7.84 4.98
CA TRP A 66 -10.28 7.72 5.84
C TRP A 66 -8.94 7.67 5.09
N ASP A 67 -8.94 7.53 3.75
CA ASP A 67 -7.72 7.53 2.96
C ASP A 67 -7.18 8.95 2.81
N THR A 68 -6.08 9.24 3.45
CA THR A 68 -5.41 10.53 3.42
C THR A 68 -4.16 10.55 2.52
N ALA A 69 -3.69 9.39 2.04
CA ALA A 69 -2.57 9.30 1.11
C ALA A 69 -3.04 9.48 -0.35
N ARG A 70 -3.54 10.67 -0.67
CA ARG A 70 -4.06 11.06 -1.99
C ARG A 70 -3.23 12.17 -2.60
N ALA A 71 -3.31 12.29 -3.93
CA ALA A 71 -2.73 13.43 -4.62
C ALA A 71 -3.33 14.74 -4.07
N GLY A 72 -2.46 15.70 -3.77
CA GLY A 72 -2.85 16.99 -3.19
C GLY A 72 -3.08 17.00 -1.68
N GLN A 73 -2.92 15.87 -0.99
CA GLN A 73 -2.92 15.80 0.47
C GLN A 73 -1.47 15.83 0.98
N ASP A 74 -1.22 16.71 1.93
CA ASP A 74 0.07 16.83 2.61
C ASP A 74 -0.02 16.26 4.03
N PRO A 75 0.89 15.36 4.44
CA PRO A 75 0.89 14.76 5.78
C PRO A 75 0.90 15.78 6.91
N ALA A 76 1.62 16.90 6.76
CA ALA A 76 1.65 17.94 7.76
C ALA A 76 0.27 18.59 7.93
N THR A 77 -0.41 18.90 6.84
CA THR A 77 -1.78 19.45 6.87
C THR A 77 -2.77 18.48 7.53
N ILE A 78 -2.65 17.19 7.27
CA ILE A 78 -3.51 16.16 7.89
C ILE A 78 -3.28 16.12 9.41
N THR A 79 -2.01 16.07 9.81
CA THR A 79 -1.64 16.08 11.25
C THR A 79 -2.12 17.34 11.94
N TYR A 80 -1.95 18.50 11.33
CA TYR A 80 -2.41 19.78 11.88
C TYR A 80 -3.93 19.84 12.03
N ARG A 81 -4.66 19.38 10.99
CA ARG A 81 -6.13 19.28 11.04
C ARG A 81 -6.60 18.39 12.20
N ARG A 82 -5.95 17.25 12.42
CA ARG A 82 -6.28 16.35 13.54
C ARG A 82 -6.04 17.03 14.87
N GLN A 83 -4.89 17.67 15.04
CA GLN A 83 -4.59 18.42 16.27
C GLN A 83 -5.65 19.50 16.55
N MET A 84 -6.04 20.27 15.54
CA MET A 84 -7.10 21.28 15.70
C MET A 84 -8.43 20.65 16.15
N LEU A 85 -8.82 19.51 15.59
CA LEU A 85 -10.04 18.82 16.01
C LEU A 85 -9.96 18.34 17.45
N ASP A 86 -8.79 17.87 17.89
CA ASP A 86 -8.57 17.47 19.28
C ASP A 86 -8.67 18.66 20.23
N GLU A 87 -8.05 19.77 19.91
CA GLU A 87 -8.11 21.02 20.70
C GLU A 87 -9.55 21.56 20.79
N MET A 88 -10.29 21.52 19.69
CA MET A 88 -11.70 21.93 19.65
C MET A 88 -12.58 21.04 20.55
N ALA A 89 -12.40 19.73 20.50
CA ALA A 89 -13.16 18.79 21.34
C ALA A 89 -12.85 19.02 22.84
N ILE A 90 -11.59 19.19 23.19
CA ILE A 90 -11.15 19.48 24.55
C ILE A 90 -11.73 20.82 25.02
N ALA A 91 -11.73 21.85 24.19
CA ALA A 91 -12.34 23.17 24.53
C ALA A 91 -13.86 23.07 24.75
N GLN A 92 -14.52 22.06 24.17
CA GLN A 92 -15.93 21.77 24.41
C GLN A 92 -16.18 20.84 25.62
N GLY A 93 -15.13 20.53 26.40
CA GLY A 93 -15.21 19.66 27.57
C GLY A 93 -15.25 18.15 27.23
N GLN A 94 -14.98 17.78 25.99
CA GLN A 94 -14.94 16.39 25.61
C GLN A 94 -13.57 15.76 25.90
N GLN A 95 -13.57 14.46 26.15
CA GLN A 95 -12.34 13.67 26.19
C GLN A 95 -12.01 13.15 24.82
N VAL A 96 -10.72 13.14 24.48
CA VAL A 96 -10.22 12.61 23.20
C VAL A 96 -9.23 11.49 23.48
N LEU A 97 -9.46 10.35 22.86
CA LEU A 97 -8.46 9.29 22.76
C LEU A 97 -7.92 9.24 21.33
N ALA A 98 -6.61 9.34 21.19
CA ALA A 98 -5.92 9.14 19.92
C ALA A 98 -5.01 7.92 20.02
N ALA A 99 -5.02 7.09 18.99
CA ALA A 99 -4.13 5.93 18.83
C ALA A 99 -3.42 6.01 17.49
N LEU A 100 -2.13 5.74 17.49
CA LEU A 100 -1.29 5.67 16.29
C LEU A 100 -0.77 4.24 16.16
N TRP A 101 -0.91 3.65 14.98
CA TRP A 101 -0.43 2.30 14.69
C TRP A 101 0.57 2.34 13.55
N ASP A 102 1.73 1.76 13.78
CA ASP A 102 2.74 1.42 12.77
C ASP A 102 2.68 -0.09 12.50
N ILE A 103 2.35 -0.47 11.28
CA ILE A 103 2.26 -1.88 10.91
C ILE A 103 3.66 -2.37 10.51
N ARG A 104 4.30 -3.07 11.43
CA ARG A 104 5.64 -3.61 11.21
C ARG A 104 5.72 -4.49 9.96
N LYS A 105 6.65 -4.18 9.05
CA LYS A 105 6.88 -4.93 7.80
C LYS A 105 5.60 -5.12 6.98
N PHE A 106 4.78 -4.09 6.91
CA PHE A 106 3.46 -4.17 6.29
C PHE A 106 3.49 -4.81 4.89
N TYR A 107 4.30 -4.29 3.99
CA TYR A 107 4.38 -4.79 2.61
C TYR A 107 4.86 -6.25 2.53
N ASP A 108 5.78 -6.66 3.40
CA ASP A 108 6.32 -8.03 3.45
C ASP A 108 5.28 -9.03 3.99
N GLY A 109 4.37 -8.58 4.86
CA GLY A 109 3.33 -9.40 5.48
C GLY A 109 2.09 -9.63 4.61
N ILE A 110 1.96 -8.97 3.45
CA ILE A 110 0.76 -9.08 2.63
C ILE A 110 0.66 -10.48 2.01
N ASN A 111 -0.39 -11.21 2.37
CA ASN A 111 -0.74 -12.47 1.72
C ASN A 111 -1.28 -12.21 0.32
N MET A 112 -0.61 -12.74 -0.70
CA MET A 112 -0.90 -12.49 -2.11
C MET A 112 -2.25 -13.06 -2.54
N GLY A 113 -2.61 -14.26 -2.07
CA GLY A 113 -3.91 -14.89 -2.36
C GLY A 113 -5.06 -14.05 -1.81
N ALA A 114 -4.95 -13.62 -0.55
CA ALA A 114 -5.95 -12.77 0.07
C ALA A 114 -6.03 -11.39 -0.59
N LEU A 115 -4.91 -10.82 -1.05
CA LEU A 115 -4.91 -9.58 -1.82
C LEU A 115 -5.65 -9.73 -3.15
N VAL A 116 -5.40 -10.83 -3.88
CA VAL A 116 -6.09 -11.10 -5.15
C VAL A 116 -7.59 -11.22 -4.93
N GLN A 117 -8.02 -11.98 -3.94
CA GLN A 117 -9.45 -12.13 -3.60
C GLN A 117 -10.10 -10.78 -3.31
N GLU A 118 -9.47 -9.97 -2.48
CA GLU A 118 -9.97 -8.67 -2.08
C GLU A 118 -10.02 -7.68 -3.25
N ALA A 119 -8.96 -7.60 -4.05
CA ALA A 119 -8.88 -6.74 -5.21
C ALA A 119 -9.93 -7.13 -6.28
N MET A 120 -10.15 -8.42 -6.49
CA MET A 120 -11.18 -8.92 -7.41
C MET A 120 -12.59 -8.60 -6.89
N ALA A 121 -12.84 -8.77 -5.59
CA ALA A 121 -14.12 -8.42 -4.97
C ALA A 121 -14.43 -6.93 -5.08
N GLN A 122 -13.42 -6.07 -5.05
CA GLN A 122 -13.54 -4.63 -5.22
C GLN A 122 -13.49 -4.18 -6.70
N GLY A 123 -13.48 -5.10 -7.67
CA GLY A 123 -13.49 -4.78 -9.09
C GLY A 123 -12.20 -4.15 -9.62
N TYR A 124 -11.05 -4.42 -8.98
CA TYR A 124 -9.76 -3.93 -9.48
C TYR A 124 -9.46 -4.45 -10.89
N PRO A 125 -8.85 -3.64 -11.79
CA PRO A 125 -8.59 -4.06 -13.17
C PRO A 125 -7.83 -5.38 -13.24
N LYS A 126 -8.50 -6.44 -13.71
CA LYS A 126 -8.03 -7.83 -13.64
C LYS A 126 -6.68 -8.04 -14.35
N ARG A 127 -6.48 -7.45 -15.54
CA ARG A 127 -5.22 -7.59 -16.28
C ARG A 127 -4.05 -6.99 -15.50
N LEU A 128 -4.24 -5.78 -14.97
CA LEU A 128 -3.25 -5.10 -14.12
C LEU A 128 -2.90 -5.92 -12.88
N LEU A 129 -3.92 -6.48 -12.23
CA LEU A 129 -3.72 -7.32 -11.06
C LEU A 129 -2.90 -8.55 -11.40
N LEU A 130 -3.28 -9.32 -12.42
CA LEU A 130 -2.64 -10.59 -12.76
C LEU A 130 -1.20 -10.42 -13.24
N ILE A 131 -0.93 -9.42 -14.07
CA ILE A 131 0.44 -9.10 -14.51
C ILE A 131 1.28 -8.65 -13.31
N GLY A 132 0.73 -7.79 -12.47
CA GLY A 132 1.41 -7.34 -11.26
C GLY A 132 1.72 -8.49 -10.30
N MET A 133 0.77 -9.41 -10.08
CA MET A 133 0.99 -10.59 -9.23
C MET A 133 2.14 -11.46 -9.75
N LYS A 134 2.21 -11.72 -11.06
CA LYS A 134 3.33 -12.47 -11.64
C LYS A 134 4.68 -11.84 -11.33
N VAL A 135 4.78 -10.52 -11.46
CA VAL A 135 6.03 -9.79 -11.17
C VAL A 135 6.36 -9.84 -9.68
N HIS A 136 5.38 -9.66 -8.81
CA HIS A 136 5.61 -9.65 -7.36
C HIS A 136 5.90 -11.04 -6.79
N MET A 137 5.41 -12.09 -7.42
CA MET A 137 5.71 -13.48 -7.04
C MET A 137 6.92 -14.06 -7.78
N ALA A 138 7.54 -13.31 -8.67
CA ALA A 138 8.74 -13.74 -9.37
C ALA A 138 9.97 -13.76 -8.44
N GLU A 139 11.03 -14.41 -8.91
CA GLU A 139 12.30 -14.53 -8.20
C GLU A 139 12.83 -13.16 -7.76
N ARG A 140 13.32 -13.09 -6.53
CA ARG A 140 13.99 -11.92 -5.97
C ARG A 140 15.44 -12.24 -5.67
N ARG A 141 16.33 -11.24 -5.81
CA ARG A 141 17.71 -11.31 -5.35
C ARG A 141 18.01 -10.10 -4.49
N VAL A 142 18.62 -10.34 -3.35
CA VAL A 142 19.07 -9.28 -2.46
C VAL A 142 20.44 -8.80 -2.91
N THR A 143 20.66 -7.50 -2.93
CA THR A 143 21.98 -6.90 -3.25
C THR A 143 22.37 -5.88 -2.19
N LYS A 144 23.65 -5.93 -1.77
CA LYS A 144 24.28 -4.94 -0.91
C LYS A 144 25.75 -4.80 -1.31
N TYR A 145 26.25 -3.57 -1.40
CA TYR A 145 27.66 -3.28 -1.75
C TYR A 145 28.16 -4.03 -2.99
N GLN A 146 27.35 -4.06 -4.06
CA GLN A 146 27.65 -4.75 -5.33
C GLN A 146 27.69 -6.29 -5.26
N VAL A 147 27.42 -6.88 -4.10
CA VAL A 147 27.26 -8.33 -3.97
C VAL A 147 25.80 -8.70 -4.20
N ILE A 148 25.55 -9.71 -5.03
CA ILE A 148 24.20 -10.22 -5.32
C ILE A 148 24.07 -11.59 -4.69
N GLY A 149 23.07 -11.75 -3.85
CA GLY A 149 22.76 -13.00 -3.17
C GLY A 149 22.09 -14.03 -4.09
N PRO A 150 21.87 -15.25 -3.59
CA PRO A 150 21.16 -16.30 -4.31
C PRO A 150 19.71 -15.90 -4.60
N PRO A 151 19.07 -16.59 -5.57
CA PRO A 151 17.66 -16.38 -5.85
C PRO A 151 16.77 -16.78 -4.67
N ILE A 152 15.74 -15.99 -4.41
CA ILE A 152 14.74 -16.22 -3.38
C ILE A 152 13.37 -16.23 -4.03
N GLN A 153 12.61 -17.30 -3.84
CA GLN A 153 11.21 -17.35 -4.25
C GLN A 153 10.32 -16.76 -3.15
N PRO A 154 9.64 -15.63 -3.37
CA PRO A 154 8.77 -15.06 -2.35
C PRO A 154 7.51 -15.92 -2.17
N THR A 155 7.09 -16.09 -0.92
CA THR A 155 5.83 -16.75 -0.55
C THR A 155 4.75 -15.74 -0.14
N ALA A 156 5.16 -14.52 0.19
CA ALA A 156 4.31 -13.40 0.59
C ALA A 156 4.96 -12.07 0.23
N GLY A 157 4.23 -11.01 0.44
CA GLY A 157 4.71 -9.64 0.35
C GLY A 157 4.71 -9.05 -1.06
N ILE A 158 4.37 -7.79 -1.12
CA ILE A 158 4.46 -6.97 -2.34
C ILE A 158 5.73 -6.10 -2.27
N VAL A 159 6.27 -5.77 -3.43
CA VAL A 159 7.49 -4.97 -3.51
C VAL A 159 7.14 -3.50 -3.27
N PRO A 160 7.64 -2.87 -2.19
CA PRO A 160 7.44 -1.44 -1.96
C PRO A 160 8.07 -0.62 -3.09
N GLY A 161 7.44 0.51 -3.43
CA GLY A 161 7.87 1.34 -4.56
C GLY A 161 7.31 0.92 -5.93
N CYS A 162 6.57 -0.19 -6.01
CA CYS A 162 5.75 -0.49 -7.18
C CYS A 162 4.61 0.53 -7.32
N GLY A 163 4.30 0.96 -8.55
CA GLY A 163 3.20 1.91 -8.81
C GLY A 163 1.81 1.43 -8.38
N GLN A 164 1.64 0.13 -8.13
CA GLN A 164 0.40 -0.45 -7.61
C GLN A 164 0.44 -0.71 -6.09
N ALA A 165 1.63 -0.70 -5.46
CA ALA A 165 1.78 -1.16 -4.07
C ALA A 165 0.89 -0.41 -3.09
N ASN A 166 0.83 0.92 -3.18
CA ASN A 166 -0.02 1.73 -2.29
C ASN A 166 -1.51 1.45 -2.49
N VAL A 167 -1.95 1.25 -3.73
CA VAL A 167 -3.36 0.93 -4.03
C VAL A 167 -3.71 -0.44 -3.47
N TRP A 168 -2.84 -1.43 -3.64
CA TRP A 168 -3.04 -2.77 -3.09
C TRP A 168 -3.01 -2.78 -1.55
N ALA A 169 -2.16 -1.96 -0.95
CA ALA A 169 -2.13 -1.75 0.49
C ALA A 169 -3.48 -1.24 1.00
N LYS A 170 -4.02 -0.20 0.38
CA LYS A 170 -5.33 0.36 0.69
C LYS A 170 -6.45 -0.64 0.48
N THR A 171 -6.44 -1.36 -0.65
CA THR A 171 -7.40 -2.43 -0.94
C THR A 171 -7.42 -3.48 0.17
N LYS A 172 -6.24 -3.87 0.66
CA LYS A 172 -6.12 -4.89 1.72
C LYS A 172 -6.59 -4.39 3.09
N LEU A 173 -6.35 -3.14 3.42
CA LEU A 173 -6.72 -2.56 4.70
C LEU A 173 -8.18 -2.11 4.77
N ALA A 174 -8.77 -1.73 3.64
CA ALA A 174 -10.11 -1.13 3.61
C ALA A 174 -11.20 -1.93 4.34
N PRO A 175 -11.32 -3.27 4.19
CA PRO A 175 -12.35 -4.04 4.91
C PRO A 175 -12.14 -4.03 6.43
N VAL A 176 -10.88 -4.07 6.87
CA VAL A 176 -10.54 -4.05 8.31
C VAL A 176 -10.88 -2.70 8.91
N ILE A 177 -10.45 -1.61 8.25
CA ILE A 177 -10.73 -0.25 8.70
C ILE A 177 -12.24 -0.01 8.72
N GLN A 178 -12.96 -0.41 7.68
CA GLN A 178 -14.41 -0.27 7.62
C GLN A 178 -15.10 -0.96 8.79
N LYS A 179 -14.67 -2.17 9.13
CA LYS A 179 -15.22 -2.91 10.27
C LYS A 179 -14.94 -2.20 11.59
N VAL A 180 -13.72 -1.66 11.77
CA VAL A 180 -13.38 -0.87 12.97
C VAL A 180 -14.26 0.37 13.08
N VAL A 181 -14.36 1.16 12.01
CA VAL A 181 -15.19 2.38 11.99
C VAL A 181 -16.66 2.06 12.29
N GLN A 182 -17.21 1.00 11.71
CA GLN A 182 -18.60 0.59 11.95
C GLN A 182 -18.86 0.12 13.37
N ASN A 183 -17.91 -0.57 13.99
CA ASN A 183 -18.09 -1.14 15.33
C ASN A 183 -17.81 -0.15 16.46
N THR A 184 -16.96 0.83 16.22
CA THR A 184 -16.47 1.74 17.29
C THR A 184 -16.90 3.19 17.11
N GLY A 185 -17.34 3.57 15.91
CA GLY A 185 -17.54 4.97 15.55
C GLY A 185 -16.25 5.80 15.47
N ALA A 186 -15.08 5.17 15.56
CA ALA A 186 -13.80 5.85 15.52
C ALA A 186 -13.58 6.57 14.19
N GLN A 187 -13.03 7.75 14.24
CA GLN A 187 -12.49 8.43 13.06
C GLN A 187 -11.11 7.86 12.78
N ILE A 188 -10.97 7.21 11.62
CA ILE A 188 -9.69 6.63 11.19
C ILE A 188 -9.10 7.48 10.07
N GLU A 189 -7.81 7.68 10.10
CA GLU A 189 -7.00 8.25 9.02
C GLU A 189 -5.95 7.23 8.62
N GLN A 190 -5.86 6.95 7.33
CA GLN A 190 -4.89 6.02 6.76
C GLN A 190 -3.96 6.78 5.83
N TYR A 191 -2.67 6.77 6.13
CA TYR A 191 -1.63 7.24 5.22
C TYR A 191 -0.73 6.06 4.83
N VAL A 192 -1.13 5.35 3.77
CA VAL A 192 -0.52 4.11 3.26
C VAL A 192 -0.59 2.98 4.31
N ASP A 193 0.47 2.75 5.08
CA ASP A 193 0.61 1.76 6.15
C ASP A 193 0.47 2.37 7.56
N ASP A 194 0.60 3.68 7.67
CA ASP A 194 0.38 4.39 8.93
C ASP A 194 -1.12 4.59 9.17
N LEU A 195 -1.57 4.23 10.36
CA LEU A 195 -2.96 4.40 10.79
C LEU A 195 -3.03 5.29 12.01
N ALA A 196 -3.97 6.21 11.99
CA ALA A 196 -4.34 7.00 13.15
C ALA A 196 -5.83 6.85 13.43
N GLY A 197 -6.18 6.58 14.68
CA GLY A 197 -7.55 6.48 15.13
C GLY A 197 -7.84 7.54 16.19
N ARG A 198 -9.06 8.06 16.18
CA ARG A 198 -9.55 9.07 17.10
C ARG A 198 -10.97 8.76 17.54
N ILE A 199 -11.24 8.84 18.82
CA ILE A 199 -12.58 8.79 19.39
C ILE A 199 -12.71 9.98 20.35
N GLU A 200 -13.87 10.63 20.29
CA GLU A 200 -14.24 11.70 21.22
C GLU A 200 -15.55 11.36 21.92
N GLY A 201 -15.76 11.87 23.14
CA GLY A 201 -16.99 11.66 23.89
C GLY A 201 -16.97 12.27 25.27
N GLU A 202 -18.14 12.30 25.91
CA GLU A 202 -18.29 12.69 27.32
C GLU A 202 -17.85 11.52 28.19
N GLY A 203 -16.71 11.70 28.85
CA GLY A 203 -16.18 10.87 29.93
C GLY A 203 -16.46 9.39 29.89
N HIS A 204 -15.46 8.66 29.70
CA HIS A 204 -15.12 7.31 30.03
C HIS A 204 -15.53 6.15 29.18
N THR A 205 -14.80 5.17 29.38
CA THR A 205 -14.87 3.78 28.94
C THR A 205 -14.63 3.63 27.46
N ILE A 206 -13.46 4.04 27.04
CA ILE A 206 -12.84 3.47 25.88
C ILE A 206 -12.40 2.08 26.31
N LEU A 207 -13.26 1.10 26.09
CA LEU A 207 -12.88 -0.30 26.14
C LEU A 207 -11.99 -0.57 24.93
N LEU A 208 -10.70 -0.70 25.18
CA LEU A 208 -9.72 -1.23 24.22
C LEU A 208 -9.95 -2.71 23.97
#